data_818955e5e9f23996c763d5eb0b095ab0
#
_entry.id   818955e5e9f23996c763d5eb0b095ab0
#
_cell.length_a   1.000
_cell.length_b   1.000
_cell.length_c   1.000
_cell.angle_alpha   90.00
_cell.angle_beta   90.00
_cell.angle_gamma   90.00
#
_symmetry.space_group_name_H-M   'P 1'
#
loop_
_entity.id
_entity.type
_entity.pdbx_description
1 polymer ?
#
loop_
_entity_poly.entity_id
_entity_poly.type
_entity_poly.pdbx_seq_one_letter_code
_entity_poly.pdbx_strand_id
1 'polypeptide(L)'
;MKNRIITIVIFAVAILACCLAVAFSFFSFDADKKTDYIQTQEVRAQSPQLVADLEAATVETLPSVIEKYQKENQERSTNLKSVQMEKDILYTYLQDLKNLDENTFEAYKANFPQRSAALFAKSENKQKYVDGFNGVNSYKDLEGYVEKVNEDYSAIKQQYLVERNYIKSSNALLAKAQGISDNPSASKKASDWEAYQTDLKSFGKSASLQNFFIVLTYILGIGAAALMVFFLVMNMVANFKSSYKILVALLLLIVAFFIGYAVGTPTLSPSAIKAGMTGSGYKMVNAAVFTVYVCLFGAILSIIVSLIMNAVKNKN
;
A
#
# COMPACT_ATOMS: atom_id res chain seq x y z
N MET A 1 -4.36 36.11 21.48
CA MET A 1 -5.63 35.41 21.15
C MET A 1 -5.77 35.08 19.65
N LYS A 2 -5.54 36.05 18.74
CA LYS A 2 -5.71 35.85 17.28
C LYS A 2 -4.99 34.61 16.72
N ASN A 3 -3.73 34.32 17.11
CA ASN A 3 -2.96 33.20 16.60
C ASN A 3 -3.48 31.81 17.08
N ARG A 4 -4.07 31.75 18.29
CA ARG A 4 -4.67 30.47 18.79
C ARG A 4 -5.94 30.13 18.02
N ILE A 5 -6.74 31.13 17.63
CA ILE A 5 -7.96 30.92 16.85
C ILE A 5 -7.59 30.39 15.45
N ILE A 6 -6.58 30.96 14.79
CA ILE A 6 -6.12 30.53 13.47
C ILE A 6 -5.64 29.08 13.52
N THR A 7 -4.85 28.71 14.53
CA THR A 7 -4.37 27.32 14.70
C THR A 7 -5.53 26.34 14.90
N ILE A 8 -6.51 26.69 15.74
CA ILE A 8 -7.70 25.84 15.98
C ILE A 8 -8.51 25.68 14.69
N VAL A 9 -8.68 26.73 13.90
CA VAL A 9 -9.42 26.68 12.62
C VAL A 9 -8.70 25.77 11.62
N ILE A 10 -7.36 25.88 11.48
CA ILE A 10 -6.58 25.02 10.58
C ILE A 10 -6.70 23.55 11.00
N PHE A 11 -6.59 23.24 12.29
CA PHE A 11 -6.76 21.87 12.79
C PHE A 11 -8.19 21.34 12.55
N ALA A 12 -9.21 22.17 12.78
CA ALA A 12 -10.60 21.77 12.55
C ALA A 12 -10.86 21.47 11.06
N VAL A 13 -10.32 22.30 10.15
CA VAL A 13 -10.42 22.08 8.69
C VAL A 13 -9.68 20.81 8.26
N ALA A 14 -8.48 20.55 8.80
CA ALA A 14 -7.73 19.33 8.51
C ALA A 14 -8.47 18.06 8.98
N ILE A 15 -9.01 18.08 10.20
CA ILE A 15 -9.82 16.98 10.74
C ILE A 15 -11.08 16.78 9.90
N LEU A 16 -11.77 17.84 9.52
CA LEU A 16 -12.96 17.77 8.68
C LEU A 16 -12.64 17.16 7.31
N ALA A 17 -11.53 17.57 6.68
CA ALA A 17 -11.09 17.01 5.41
C ALA A 17 -10.75 15.51 5.51
N CYS A 18 -10.08 15.10 6.61
CA CYS A 18 -9.83 13.67 6.88
C CYS A 18 -11.13 12.89 7.09
N CYS A 19 -12.08 13.43 7.87
CA CYS A 19 -13.38 12.80 8.10
C CYS A 19 -14.18 12.67 6.79
N LEU A 20 -14.17 13.69 5.93
CA LEU A 20 -14.82 13.65 4.63
C LEU A 20 -14.16 12.63 3.71
N ALA A 21 -12.83 12.53 3.66
CA ALA A 21 -12.12 11.52 2.88
C ALA A 21 -12.48 10.10 3.32
N VAL A 22 -12.53 9.85 4.63
CA VAL A 22 -12.93 8.57 5.22
C VAL A 22 -14.40 8.27 4.92
N ALA A 23 -15.30 9.23 5.13
CA ALA A 23 -16.73 9.08 4.87
C ALA A 23 -16.98 8.77 3.38
N PHE A 24 -16.31 9.48 2.47
CA PHE A 24 -16.41 9.23 1.03
C PHE A 24 -15.93 7.82 0.66
N SER A 25 -14.87 7.33 1.30
CA SER A 25 -14.34 5.99 1.06
C SER A 25 -15.25 4.87 1.55
N PHE A 26 -16.02 5.10 2.62
CA PHE A 26 -16.85 4.07 3.26
C PHE A 26 -18.32 4.11 2.84
N PHE A 27 -18.86 5.29 2.49
CA PHE A 27 -20.29 5.50 2.29
C PHE A 27 -20.70 5.81 0.85
N SER A 28 -19.74 5.87 -0.09
CA SER A 28 -20.04 6.28 -1.47
C SER A 28 -20.85 5.27 -2.27
N PHE A 29 -20.91 4.00 -1.87
CA PHE A 29 -21.58 2.95 -2.63
C PHE A 29 -22.27 1.93 -1.72
N ASP A 30 -23.42 1.40 -2.19
CA ASP A 30 -24.04 0.20 -1.63
C ASP A 30 -23.06 -0.98 -1.66
N ALA A 31 -23.25 -1.94 -0.76
CA ALA A 31 -22.33 -3.08 -0.61
C ALA A 31 -22.10 -3.85 -1.92
N ASP A 32 -23.13 -3.95 -2.77
CA ASP A 32 -23.08 -4.64 -4.05
C ASP A 32 -22.22 -3.85 -5.07
N LYS A 33 -22.37 -2.52 -5.11
CA LYS A 33 -21.60 -1.64 -5.99
C LYS A 33 -20.16 -1.44 -5.52
N LYS A 34 -19.87 -1.68 -4.24
CA LYS A 34 -18.51 -1.55 -3.69
C LYS A 34 -17.53 -2.54 -4.30
N THR A 35 -17.98 -3.76 -4.57
CA THR A 35 -17.14 -4.78 -5.25
C THR A 35 -16.82 -4.35 -6.67
N ASP A 36 -17.82 -3.91 -7.42
CA ASP A 36 -17.68 -3.41 -8.78
C ASP A 36 -16.74 -2.19 -8.85
N TYR A 37 -16.90 -1.27 -7.89
CA TYR A 37 -16.02 -0.11 -7.75
C TYR A 37 -14.56 -0.54 -7.55
N ILE A 38 -14.27 -1.44 -6.59
CA ILE A 38 -12.91 -1.91 -6.31
C ILE A 38 -12.30 -2.58 -7.55
N GLN A 39 -13.06 -3.47 -8.20
CA GLN A 39 -12.61 -4.16 -9.41
C GLN A 39 -12.31 -3.18 -10.55
N THR A 40 -13.20 -2.19 -10.75
CA THR A 40 -13.01 -1.15 -11.77
C THR A 40 -11.75 -0.32 -11.49
N GLN A 41 -11.48 0.04 -10.22
CA GLN A 41 -10.27 0.79 -9.87
C GLN A 41 -9.00 -0.06 -10.02
N GLU A 42 -9.03 -1.34 -9.69
CA GLU A 42 -7.91 -2.27 -9.92
C GLU A 42 -7.58 -2.37 -11.41
N VAL A 43 -8.60 -2.48 -12.26
CA VAL A 43 -8.42 -2.52 -13.72
C VAL A 43 -7.92 -1.18 -14.23
N ARG A 44 -8.50 -0.07 -13.79
CA ARG A 44 -8.09 1.29 -14.21
C ARG A 44 -6.63 1.60 -13.88
N ALA A 45 -6.15 1.11 -12.76
CA ALA A 45 -4.76 1.31 -12.35
C ALA A 45 -3.74 0.59 -13.26
N GLN A 46 -4.13 -0.55 -13.86
CA GLN A 46 -3.25 -1.40 -14.68
C GLN A 46 -3.51 -1.26 -16.19
N SER A 47 -4.75 -1.04 -16.56
CA SER A 47 -5.20 -0.88 -17.96
C SER A 47 -6.34 0.13 -18.01
N PRO A 48 -6.06 1.43 -17.96
CA PRO A 48 -7.08 2.47 -18.05
C PRO A 48 -7.85 2.39 -19.38
N GLN A 49 -7.20 1.86 -20.43
CA GLN A 49 -7.79 1.72 -21.75
C GLN A 49 -8.95 0.73 -21.78
N LEU A 50 -8.88 -0.39 -21.03
CA LEU A 50 -9.99 -1.34 -20.95
C LEU A 50 -11.26 -0.65 -20.42
N VAL A 51 -11.14 0.11 -19.36
CA VAL A 51 -12.30 0.81 -18.79
C VAL A 51 -12.80 1.89 -19.72
N ALA A 52 -11.91 2.64 -20.38
CA ALA A 52 -12.26 3.65 -21.36
C ALA A 52 -12.97 3.05 -22.59
N ASP A 53 -12.49 1.91 -23.09
CA ASP A 53 -13.10 1.20 -24.21
C ASP A 53 -14.50 0.68 -23.83
N LEU A 54 -14.70 0.18 -22.60
CA LEU A 54 -16.03 -0.20 -22.10
C LEU A 54 -16.95 1.03 -21.93
N GLU A 55 -16.44 2.14 -21.42
CA GLU A 55 -17.22 3.39 -21.28
C GLU A 55 -17.65 3.98 -22.63
N ALA A 56 -16.90 3.75 -23.70
CA ALA A 56 -17.16 4.24 -25.05
C ALA A 56 -17.94 3.24 -25.94
N ALA A 57 -17.99 1.96 -25.58
CA ALA A 57 -18.59 0.92 -26.38
C ALA A 57 -20.10 1.14 -26.54
N THR A 58 -20.61 0.93 -27.74
CA THR A 58 -22.05 0.77 -28.00
C THR A 58 -22.44 -0.69 -27.84
N VAL A 59 -23.76 -0.98 -27.86
CA VAL A 59 -24.27 -2.37 -27.79
C VAL A 59 -23.73 -3.20 -28.97
N GLU A 60 -23.53 -2.58 -30.13
CA GLU A 60 -23.03 -3.25 -31.33
C GLU A 60 -21.52 -3.51 -31.26
N THR A 61 -20.74 -2.61 -30.67
CA THR A 61 -19.27 -2.74 -30.56
C THR A 61 -18.83 -3.51 -29.33
N LEU A 62 -19.70 -3.68 -28.34
CA LEU A 62 -19.40 -4.34 -27.08
C LEU A 62 -18.81 -5.75 -27.24
N PRO A 63 -19.32 -6.63 -28.13
CA PRO A 63 -18.73 -7.98 -28.28
C PRO A 63 -17.28 -7.93 -28.73
N SER A 64 -16.89 -7.03 -29.63
CA SER A 64 -15.52 -6.89 -30.10
C SER A 64 -14.57 -6.37 -29.02
N VAL A 65 -15.04 -5.46 -28.16
CA VAL A 65 -14.28 -4.98 -27.01
C VAL A 65 -14.04 -6.11 -26.02
N ILE A 66 -15.06 -6.91 -25.73
CA ILE A 66 -14.94 -8.06 -24.81
C ILE A 66 -13.93 -9.07 -25.35
N GLU A 67 -14.05 -9.47 -26.62
CA GLU A 67 -13.15 -10.44 -27.27
C GLU A 67 -11.68 -9.98 -27.21
N LYS A 68 -11.44 -8.70 -27.55
CA LYS A 68 -10.11 -8.09 -27.48
C LYS A 68 -9.47 -8.30 -26.09
N TYR A 69 -10.17 -7.95 -25.04
CA TYR A 69 -9.63 -7.99 -23.70
C TYR A 69 -9.65 -9.39 -23.06
N GLN A 70 -10.54 -10.27 -23.48
CA GLN A 70 -10.47 -11.69 -23.11
C GLN A 70 -9.20 -12.33 -23.65
N LYS A 71 -8.83 -12.04 -24.90
CA LYS A 71 -7.57 -12.51 -25.51
C LYS A 71 -6.36 -11.93 -24.77
N GLU A 72 -6.34 -10.64 -24.47
CA GLU A 72 -5.27 -10.02 -23.70
C GLU A 72 -5.13 -10.66 -22.30
N ASN A 73 -6.25 -10.92 -21.60
CA ASN A 73 -6.22 -11.58 -20.30
C ASN A 73 -5.71 -13.03 -20.38
N GLN A 74 -5.96 -13.72 -21.49
CA GLN A 74 -5.42 -15.06 -21.70
C GLN A 74 -3.89 -15.03 -21.87
N GLU A 75 -3.36 -14.08 -22.64
CA GLU A 75 -1.93 -13.86 -22.79
C GLU A 75 -1.26 -13.49 -21.45
N ARG A 76 -1.86 -12.56 -20.71
CA ARG A 76 -1.40 -12.18 -19.35
C ARG A 76 -1.45 -13.35 -18.38
N SER A 77 -2.48 -14.21 -18.44
CA SER A 77 -2.59 -15.41 -17.61
C SER A 77 -1.48 -16.43 -17.90
N THR A 78 -1.02 -16.49 -19.16
CA THR A 78 0.12 -17.33 -19.53
C THR A 78 1.42 -16.78 -18.93
N ASN A 79 1.64 -15.46 -19.03
CA ASN A 79 2.79 -14.80 -18.44
C ASN A 79 2.77 -14.90 -16.90
N LEU A 80 1.59 -14.81 -16.27
CA LEU A 80 1.44 -14.95 -14.83
C LEU A 80 1.94 -16.32 -14.32
N LYS A 81 1.81 -17.40 -15.11
CA LYS A 81 2.32 -18.73 -14.74
C LYS A 81 3.85 -18.74 -14.64
N SER A 82 4.55 -18.03 -15.54
CA SER A 82 6.01 -17.92 -15.46
C SER A 82 6.45 -17.10 -14.26
N VAL A 83 5.78 -15.97 -13.98
CA VAL A 83 6.04 -15.16 -12.77
C VAL A 83 5.76 -15.95 -11.49
N GLN A 84 4.69 -16.76 -11.47
CA GLN A 84 4.39 -17.64 -10.35
C GLN A 84 5.49 -18.67 -10.12
N MET A 85 5.95 -19.30 -11.19
CA MET A 85 7.03 -20.30 -11.12
C MET A 85 8.32 -19.67 -10.58
N GLU A 86 8.72 -18.51 -11.08
CA GLU A 86 9.90 -17.78 -10.61
C GLU A 86 9.77 -17.40 -9.12
N LYS A 87 8.60 -16.92 -8.71
CA LYS A 87 8.30 -16.62 -7.29
C LYS A 87 8.46 -17.87 -6.40
N ASP A 88 7.97 -19.02 -6.85
CA ASP A 88 8.01 -20.25 -6.06
C ASP A 88 9.45 -20.82 -5.98
N ILE A 89 10.24 -20.68 -7.06
CA ILE A 89 11.68 -21.00 -7.07
C ILE A 89 12.41 -20.12 -6.06
N LEU A 90 12.21 -18.81 -6.11
CA LEU A 90 12.87 -17.86 -5.20
C LEU A 90 12.45 -18.06 -3.75
N TYR A 91 11.19 -18.39 -3.51
CA TYR A 91 10.75 -18.74 -2.16
C TYR A 91 11.50 -19.94 -1.60
N THR A 92 11.61 -21.02 -2.39
CA THR A 92 12.34 -22.22 -2.00
C THR A 92 13.80 -21.92 -1.75
N TYR A 93 14.44 -21.16 -2.65
CA TYR A 93 15.83 -20.76 -2.50
C TYR A 93 16.07 -19.93 -1.24
N LEU A 94 15.20 -18.94 -1.00
CA LEU A 94 15.28 -18.09 0.18
C LEU A 94 15.12 -18.89 1.48
N GLN A 95 14.24 -19.91 1.51
CA GLN A 95 14.12 -20.81 2.66
C GLN A 95 15.38 -21.66 2.86
N ASP A 96 15.95 -22.17 1.79
CA ASP A 96 17.21 -22.90 1.85
C ASP A 96 18.31 -22.04 2.49
N LEU A 97 18.48 -20.81 2.00
CA LEU A 97 19.51 -19.90 2.51
C LEU A 97 19.29 -19.49 3.97
N LYS A 98 18.05 -19.25 4.37
CA LYS A 98 17.69 -18.87 5.76
C LYS A 98 17.89 -19.99 6.77
N ASN A 99 17.87 -21.22 6.32
CA ASN A 99 18.07 -22.40 7.17
C ASN A 99 19.55 -22.77 7.35
N LEU A 100 20.48 -22.06 6.68
CA LEU A 100 21.90 -22.30 6.83
C LEU A 100 22.41 -21.69 8.13
N ASP A 101 23.28 -22.41 8.78
CA ASP A 101 24.11 -21.94 9.89
C ASP A 101 25.59 -22.07 9.52
N GLU A 102 26.48 -21.63 10.40
CA GLU A 102 27.93 -21.66 10.18
C GLU A 102 28.45 -23.08 9.89
N ASN A 103 27.86 -24.11 10.50
CA ASN A 103 28.29 -25.50 10.34
C ASN A 103 27.84 -26.10 9.00
N THR A 104 26.68 -25.68 8.49
CA THR A 104 26.06 -26.23 7.28
C THR A 104 26.42 -25.44 6.02
N PHE A 105 26.90 -24.20 6.16
CA PHE A 105 27.22 -23.31 5.05
C PHE A 105 28.23 -23.90 4.07
N GLU A 106 29.37 -24.40 4.54
CA GLU A 106 30.44 -24.93 3.68
C GLU A 106 29.95 -26.18 2.92
N ALA A 107 29.21 -27.06 3.57
CA ALA A 107 28.61 -28.24 2.92
C ALA A 107 27.58 -27.84 1.86
N TYR A 108 26.76 -26.82 2.13
CA TYR A 108 25.81 -26.28 1.17
C TYR A 108 26.54 -25.68 -0.02
N LYS A 109 27.60 -24.86 0.22
CA LYS A 109 28.39 -24.22 -0.82
C LYS A 109 29.05 -25.23 -1.76
N ALA A 110 29.60 -26.31 -1.23
CA ALA A 110 30.19 -27.39 -2.01
C ALA A 110 29.16 -28.10 -2.92
N ASN A 111 27.94 -28.27 -2.47
CA ASN A 111 26.86 -28.92 -3.21
C ASN A 111 26.01 -27.95 -4.05
N PHE A 112 26.25 -26.64 -3.95
CA PHE A 112 25.44 -25.63 -4.61
C PHE A 112 25.36 -25.77 -6.14
N PRO A 113 26.44 -26.12 -6.89
CA PRO A 113 26.34 -26.30 -8.33
C PRO A 113 25.29 -27.30 -8.76
N GLN A 114 25.22 -28.46 -8.06
CA GLN A 114 24.24 -29.50 -8.35
C GLN A 114 22.82 -29.07 -7.91
N ARG A 115 22.70 -28.48 -6.73
CA ARG A 115 21.43 -27.99 -6.18
C ARG A 115 20.82 -26.87 -7.03
N SER A 116 21.63 -25.88 -7.42
CA SER A 116 21.21 -24.77 -8.26
C SER A 116 20.80 -25.21 -9.66
N ALA A 117 21.47 -26.22 -10.23
CA ALA A 117 21.10 -26.78 -11.53
C ALA A 117 19.67 -27.38 -11.51
N ALA A 118 19.28 -28.02 -10.41
CA ALA A 118 17.94 -28.57 -10.24
C ALA A 118 16.91 -27.48 -9.89
N LEU A 119 17.23 -26.62 -8.92
CA LEU A 119 16.31 -25.60 -8.42
C LEU A 119 15.96 -24.57 -9.48
N PHE A 120 16.96 -24.05 -10.20
CA PHE A 120 16.80 -23.03 -11.22
C PHE A 120 16.67 -23.58 -12.65
N ALA A 121 16.34 -24.86 -12.82
CA ALA A 121 16.25 -25.49 -14.14
C ALA A 121 15.28 -24.75 -15.10
N LYS A 122 14.25 -24.13 -14.55
CA LYS A 122 13.20 -23.38 -15.30
C LYS A 122 13.24 -21.87 -15.06
N SER A 123 14.21 -21.36 -14.30
CA SER A 123 14.32 -19.93 -14.01
C SER A 123 15.08 -19.22 -15.12
N GLU A 124 14.54 -18.11 -15.58
CA GLU A 124 15.23 -17.20 -16.52
C GLU A 124 16.37 -16.44 -15.81
N ASN A 125 16.30 -16.29 -14.49
CA ASN A 125 17.27 -15.57 -13.66
C ASN A 125 18.33 -16.49 -13.02
N LYS A 126 18.42 -17.77 -13.47
CA LYS A 126 19.36 -18.77 -12.93
C LYS A 126 20.77 -18.21 -12.74
N GLN A 127 21.34 -17.58 -13.79
CA GLN A 127 22.72 -17.12 -13.76
C GLN A 127 22.94 -16.05 -12.69
N LYS A 128 21.98 -15.13 -12.52
CA LYS A 128 22.03 -14.07 -11.50
C LYS A 128 22.21 -14.68 -10.09
N TYR A 129 21.45 -15.72 -9.75
CA TYR A 129 21.49 -16.32 -8.41
C TYR A 129 22.68 -17.25 -8.22
N VAL A 130 23.12 -17.93 -9.28
CA VAL A 130 24.33 -18.76 -9.25
C VAL A 130 25.57 -17.89 -9.04
N ASP A 131 25.73 -16.85 -9.83
CA ASP A 131 26.87 -15.93 -9.71
C ASP A 131 26.85 -15.16 -8.39
N GLY A 132 25.65 -14.73 -7.95
CA GLY A 132 25.49 -14.05 -6.68
C GLY A 132 25.92 -14.89 -5.50
N PHE A 133 25.50 -16.17 -5.44
CA PHE A 133 25.89 -17.06 -4.36
C PHE A 133 27.37 -17.48 -4.43
N ASN A 134 27.92 -17.67 -5.63
CA ASN A 134 29.35 -17.96 -5.80
C ASN A 134 30.25 -16.82 -5.26
N GLY A 135 29.73 -15.60 -5.23
CA GLY A 135 30.41 -14.44 -4.62
C GLY A 135 30.35 -14.40 -3.09
N VAL A 136 29.56 -15.27 -2.44
CA VAL A 136 29.49 -15.37 -0.98
C VAL A 136 30.67 -16.21 -0.48
N ASN A 137 31.68 -15.56 0.13
CA ASN A 137 32.91 -16.22 0.51
C ASN A 137 32.88 -16.83 1.92
N SER A 138 32.04 -16.32 2.80
CA SER A 138 31.94 -16.78 4.18
C SER A 138 30.48 -16.75 4.65
N TYR A 139 30.19 -17.48 5.73
CA TYR A 139 28.86 -17.44 6.38
C TYR A 139 28.49 -16.01 6.80
N LYS A 140 29.45 -15.19 7.16
CA LYS A 140 29.23 -13.78 7.52
C LYS A 140 28.70 -12.95 6.35
N ASP A 141 29.11 -13.28 5.12
CA ASP A 141 28.67 -12.57 3.91
C ASP A 141 27.28 -13.02 3.47
N LEU A 142 26.80 -14.16 4.00
CA LEU A 142 25.52 -14.76 3.64
C LEU A 142 24.34 -13.84 3.98
N GLU A 143 24.37 -13.16 5.11
CA GLU A 143 23.27 -12.29 5.56
C GLU A 143 22.94 -11.21 4.52
N GLY A 144 23.97 -10.52 4.01
CA GLY A 144 23.79 -9.50 2.97
C GLY A 144 23.29 -10.07 1.64
N TYR A 145 23.66 -11.31 1.33
CA TYR A 145 23.15 -11.99 0.14
C TYR A 145 21.69 -12.43 0.31
N VAL A 146 21.33 -12.97 1.46
CA VAL A 146 19.94 -13.34 1.82
C VAL A 146 19.02 -12.12 1.72
N GLU A 147 19.48 -10.95 2.16
CA GLU A 147 18.70 -9.71 2.04
C GLU A 147 18.40 -9.36 0.58
N LYS A 148 19.38 -9.44 -0.31
CA LYS A 148 19.18 -9.22 -1.76
C LYS A 148 18.20 -10.21 -2.38
N VAL A 149 18.31 -11.50 -2.06
CA VAL A 149 17.39 -12.53 -2.55
C VAL A 149 15.97 -12.29 -2.01
N ASN A 150 15.84 -11.81 -0.77
CA ASN A 150 14.57 -11.47 -0.16
C ASN A 150 13.93 -10.23 -0.80
N GLU A 151 14.71 -9.26 -1.22
CA GLU A 151 14.23 -8.11 -2.01
C GLU A 151 13.70 -8.55 -3.38
N ASP A 152 14.46 -9.38 -4.10
CA ASP A 152 14.04 -9.95 -5.39
C ASP A 152 12.74 -10.78 -5.26
N TYR A 153 12.67 -11.64 -4.24
CA TYR A 153 11.45 -12.39 -3.94
C TYR A 153 10.26 -11.48 -3.66
N SER A 154 10.48 -10.43 -2.89
CA SER A 154 9.43 -9.47 -2.54
C SER A 154 8.92 -8.72 -3.78
N ALA A 155 9.83 -8.34 -4.69
CA ALA A 155 9.49 -7.68 -5.94
C ALA A 155 8.66 -8.60 -6.87
N ILE A 156 9.10 -9.84 -7.07
CA ILE A 156 8.38 -10.82 -7.92
C ILE A 156 7.04 -11.21 -7.28
N LYS A 157 6.98 -11.38 -5.97
CA LYS A 157 5.72 -11.62 -5.25
C LYS A 157 4.73 -10.47 -5.44
N GLN A 158 5.21 -9.23 -5.40
CA GLN A 158 4.38 -8.07 -5.64
C GLN A 158 3.87 -8.05 -7.08
N GLN A 159 4.73 -8.28 -8.07
CA GLN A 159 4.36 -8.37 -9.48
C GLN A 159 3.29 -9.43 -9.70
N TYR A 160 3.47 -10.62 -9.13
CA TYR A 160 2.50 -11.71 -9.19
C TYR A 160 1.13 -11.30 -8.63
N LEU A 161 1.11 -10.66 -7.46
CA LEU A 161 -0.14 -10.26 -6.81
C LEU A 161 -0.88 -9.17 -7.60
N VAL A 162 -0.16 -8.20 -8.13
CA VAL A 162 -0.72 -7.12 -8.95
C VAL A 162 -1.35 -7.70 -10.21
N GLU A 163 -0.61 -8.53 -10.95
CA GLU A 163 -1.09 -9.11 -12.21
C GLU A 163 -2.25 -10.08 -12.00
N ARG A 164 -2.17 -10.93 -10.96
CA ARG A 164 -3.25 -11.83 -10.58
C ARG A 164 -4.54 -11.09 -10.25
N ASN A 165 -4.44 -10.00 -9.47
CA ASN A 165 -5.60 -9.21 -9.10
C ASN A 165 -6.20 -8.50 -10.32
N TYR A 166 -5.35 -7.96 -11.20
CA TYR A 166 -5.81 -7.37 -12.46
C TYR A 166 -6.61 -8.38 -13.30
N ILE A 167 -6.04 -9.57 -13.56
CA ILE A 167 -6.71 -10.60 -14.36
C ILE A 167 -8.05 -10.99 -13.73
N LYS A 168 -8.09 -11.16 -12.39
CA LYS A 168 -9.33 -11.46 -11.68
C LYS A 168 -10.37 -10.36 -11.86
N SER A 169 -9.98 -9.10 -11.68
CA SER A 169 -10.89 -7.97 -11.71
C SER A 169 -11.34 -7.64 -13.13
N SER A 170 -10.44 -7.72 -14.13
CA SER A 170 -10.79 -7.52 -15.52
C SER A 170 -11.73 -8.61 -16.05
N ASN A 171 -11.48 -9.88 -15.68
CA ASN A 171 -12.39 -10.97 -16.04
C ASN A 171 -13.79 -10.79 -15.42
N ALA A 172 -13.90 -10.27 -14.20
CA ALA A 172 -15.18 -9.97 -13.58
C ALA A 172 -15.94 -8.85 -14.32
N LEU A 173 -15.25 -7.77 -14.70
CA LEU A 173 -15.85 -6.69 -15.51
C LEU A 173 -16.30 -7.20 -16.88
N LEU A 174 -15.45 -7.98 -17.55
CA LEU A 174 -15.77 -8.54 -18.88
C LEU A 174 -16.92 -9.56 -18.81
N ALA A 175 -16.99 -10.39 -17.77
CA ALA A 175 -18.09 -11.34 -17.56
C ALA A 175 -19.41 -10.61 -17.37
N LYS A 176 -19.43 -9.50 -16.64
CA LYS A 176 -20.62 -8.66 -16.47
C LYS A 176 -21.04 -8.01 -17.79
N ALA A 177 -20.09 -7.46 -18.53
CA ALA A 177 -20.34 -6.89 -19.86
C ALA A 177 -20.84 -7.97 -20.84
N GLN A 178 -20.29 -9.19 -20.79
CA GLN A 178 -20.72 -10.33 -21.59
C GLN A 178 -22.17 -10.72 -21.26
N GLY A 179 -22.53 -10.83 -19.98
CA GLY A 179 -23.90 -11.14 -19.56
C GLY A 179 -24.93 -10.13 -20.08
N ILE A 180 -24.56 -8.85 -20.16
CA ILE A 180 -25.39 -7.81 -20.78
C ILE A 180 -25.45 -8.01 -22.33
N SER A 181 -24.29 -8.26 -22.93
CA SER A 181 -24.18 -8.48 -24.39
C SER A 181 -25.00 -9.68 -24.87
N ASP A 182 -25.09 -10.73 -24.10
CA ASP A 182 -25.78 -11.97 -24.43
C ASP A 182 -27.30 -11.92 -24.16
N ASN A 183 -27.81 -10.82 -23.61
CA ASN A 183 -29.24 -10.69 -23.33
C ASN A 183 -30.02 -10.73 -24.63
N PRO A 184 -31.03 -11.64 -24.81
CA PRO A 184 -31.78 -11.78 -26.03
C PRO A 184 -32.71 -10.59 -26.32
N SER A 185 -33.10 -9.82 -25.29
CA SER A 185 -33.95 -8.64 -25.45
C SER A 185 -33.12 -7.42 -25.80
N ALA A 186 -33.27 -6.90 -27.02
CA ALA A 186 -32.52 -5.73 -27.48
C ALA A 186 -32.76 -4.48 -26.63
N SER A 187 -34.01 -4.23 -26.20
CA SER A 187 -34.34 -3.09 -25.33
C SER A 187 -33.72 -3.21 -23.94
N LYS A 188 -33.76 -4.41 -23.37
CA LYS A 188 -33.15 -4.67 -22.07
C LYS A 188 -31.63 -4.59 -22.15
N LYS A 189 -31.01 -5.15 -23.20
CA LYS A 189 -29.57 -5.02 -23.44
C LYS A 189 -29.13 -3.56 -23.48
N ALA A 190 -29.85 -2.70 -24.19
CA ALA A 190 -29.52 -1.28 -24.29
C ALA A 190 -29.64 -0.57 -22.94
N SER A 191 -30.74 -0.80 -22.19
CA SER A 191 -30.93 -0.16 -20.89
C SER A 191 -29.94 -0.64 -19.85
N ASP A 192 -29.64 -1.95 -19.79
CA ASP A 192 -28.70 -2.53 -18.84
C ASP A 192 -27.25 -2.06 -19.14
N TRP A 193 -26.94 -1.90 -20.46
CA TRP A 193 -25.65 -1.37 -20.89
C TRP A 193 -25.45 0.11 -20.49
N GLU A 194 -26.46 0.93 -20.73
CA GLU A 194 -26.46 2.35 -20.34
C GLU A 194 -26.31 2.52 -18.82
N ALA A 195 -27.03 1.70 -18.04
CA ALA A 195 -26.90 1.67 -16.58
C ALA A 195 -25.48 1.29 -16.15
N TYR A 196 -24.90 0.24 -16.74
CA TYR A 196 -23.55 -0.20 -16.44
C TYR A 196 -22.49 0.86 -16.80
N GLN A 197 -22.60 1.49 -17.96
CA GLN A 197 -21.70 2.60 -18.35
C GLN A 197 -21.81 3.80 -17.39
N THR A 198 -23.02 4.09 -16.92
CA THR A 198 -23.25 5.15 -15.92
C THR A 198 -22.55 4.82 -14.61
N ASP A 199 -22.61 3.57 -14.16
CA ASP A 199 -21.88 3.11 -12.98
C ASP A 199 -20.36 3.21 -13.19
N LEU A 200 -19.80 2.75 -14.31
CA LEU A 200 -18.36 2.88 -14.63
C LEU A 200 -17.89 4.34 -14.59
N LYS A 201 -18.63 5.25 -15.21
CA LYS A 201 -18.32 6.69 -15.19
C LYS A 201 -18.42 7.29 -13.79
N SER A 202 -19.42 6.87 -13.00
CA SER A 202 -19.57 7.32 -11.60
C SER A 202 -18.40 6.87 -10.74
N PHE A 203 -17.88 5.64 -10.94
CA PHE A 203 -16.71 5.12 -10.27
C PHE A 203 -15.45 5.94 -10.59
N GLY A 204 -15.31 6.42 -11.81
CA GLY A 204 -14.22 7.32 -12.21
C GLY A 204 -14.27 8.65 -11.49
N LYS A 205 -15.43 9.27 -11.40
CA LYS A 205 -15.64 10.53 -10.68
C LYS A 205 -15.37 10.38 -9.19
N SER A 206 -15.86 9.32 -8.57
CA SER A 206 -15.63 9.03 -7.16
C SER A 206 -14.15 8.82 -6.84
N ALA A 207 -13.41 8.12 -7.70
CA ALA A 207 -11.97 7.94 -7.53
C ALA A 207 -11.21 9.27 -7.64
N SER A 208 -11.57 10.13 -8.58
CA SER A 208 -10.98 11.47 -8.74
C SER A 208 -11.20 12.33 -7.50
N LEU A 209 -12.44 12.33 -6.96
CA LEU A 209 -12.78 13.06 -5.76
C LEU A 209 -12.02 12.53 -4.53
N GLN A 210 -11.94 11.22 -4.41
CA GLN A 210 -11.19 10.56 -3.32
C GLN A 210 -9.70 10.93 -3.37
N ASN A 211 -9.10 10.89 -4.56
CA ASN A 211 -7.70 11.30 -4.75
C ASN A 211 -7.49 12.78 -4.40
N PHE A 212 -8.43 13.67 -4.79
CA PHE A 212 -8.38 15.06 -4.42
C PHE A 212 -8.36 15.26 -2.89
N PHE A 213 -9.25 14.59 -2.15
CA PHE A 213 -9.27 14.68 -0.69
C PHE A 213 -8.03 14.08 -0.05
N ILE A 214 -7.48 13.00 -0.59
CA ILE A 214 -6.22 12.41 -0.13
C ILE A 214 -5.08 13.43 -0.29
N VAL A 215 -4.91 14.02 -1.48
CA VAL A 215 -3.88 15.03 -1.75
C VAL A 215 -4.07 16.25 -0.85
N LEU A 216 -5.29 16.74 -0.69
CA LEU A 216 -5.61 17.84 0.22
C LEU A 216 -5.22 17.53 1.66
N THR A 217 -5.50 16.32 2.13
CA THR A 217 -5.12 15.85 3.47
C THR A 217 -3.59 15.85 3.65
N TYR A 218 -2.84 15.39 2.64
CA TYR A 218 -1.37 15.44 2.67
C TYR A 218 -0.85 16.88 2.73
N ILE A 219 -1.39 17.79 1.90
CA ILE A 219 -0.98 19.20 1.89
C ILE A 219 -1.27 19.85 3.25
N LEU A 220 -2.46 19.63 3.81
CA LEU A 220 -2.84 20.17 5.12
C LEU A 220 -2.01 19.55 6.25
N GLY A 221 -1.73 18.26 6.19
CA GLY A 221 -0.88 17.57 7.17
C GLY A 221 0.56 18.08 7.17
N ILE A 222 1.17 18.22 6.00
CA ILE A 222 2.53 18.77 5.86
C ILE A 222 2.55 20.25 6.30
N GLY A 223 1.54 21.03 5.91
CA GLY A 223 1.41 22.42 6.32
C GLY A 223 1.27 22.57 7.84
N ALA A 224 0.44 21.74 8.48
CA ALA A 224 0.28 21.72 9.93
C ALA A 224 1.59 21.35 10.64
N ALA A 225 2.31 20.33 10.15
CA ALA A 225 3.61 19.93 10.68
C ALA A 225 4.65 21.06 10.56
N ALA A 226 4.73 21.71 9.39
CA ALA A 226 5.62 22.85 9.17
C ALA A 226 5.32 24.04 10.09
N LEU A 227 4.04 24.36 10.27
CA LEU A 227 3.61 25.39 11.22
C LEU A 227 3.95 25.02 12.65
N MET A 228 3.76 23.76 13.03
CA MET A 228 4.10 23.28 14.38
C MET A 228 5.60 23.43 14.65
N VAL A 229 6.46 23.06 13.71
CA VAL A 229 7.92 23.26 13.80
C VAL A 229 8.27 24.72 13.87
N PHE A 230 7.66 25.56 13.02
CA PHE A 230 7.86 27.01 13.03
C PHE A 230 7.51 27.64 14.39
N PHE A 231 6.34 27.33 14.95
CA PHE A 231 5.95 27.83 16.28
C PHE A 231 6.83 27.29 17.40
N LEU A 232 7.31 26.05 17.31
CA LEU A 232 8.29 25.49 18.24
C LEU A 232 9.58 26.31 18.23
N VAL A 233 10.15 26.60 17.05
CA VAL A 233 11.38 27.39 16.90
C VAL A 233 11.17 28.81 17.42
N MET A 234 10.07 29.46 17.04
CA MET A 234 9.74 30.81 17.53
C MET A 234 9.58 30.87 19.05
N ASN A 235 8.94 29.87 19.65
CA ASN A 235 8.78 29.79 21.09
C ASN A 235 10.11 29.49 21.80
N MET A 236 11.00 28.71 21.19
CA MET A 236 12.37 28.49 21.68
C MET A 236 13.20 29.76 21.68
N VAL A 237 13.12 30.56 20.63
CA VAL A 237 13.85 31.83 20.55
C VAL A 237 13.30 32.85 21.56
N ALA A 238 11.98 32.88 21.77
CA ALA A 238 11.35 33.83 22.70
C ALA A 238 11.52 33.46 24.17
N ASN A 239 11.62 32.19 24.55
CA ASN A 239 11.62 31.72 25.94
C ASN A 239 12.57 30.52 26.17
N PHE A 240 13.87 30.71 26.04
CA PHE A 240 14.87 29.64 26.10
C PHE A 240 14.83 28.81 27.38
N LYS A 241 14.58 29.42 28.55
CA LYS A 241 14.50 28.73 29.84
C LYS A 241 13.29 27.80 30.02
N SER A 242 12.20 27.99 29.27
CA SER A 242 11.02 27.12 29.29
C SER A 242 11.03 26.08 28.18
N SER A 243 11.88 26.27 27.17
CA SER A 243 11.88 25.49 25.92
C SER A 243 12.53 24.11 26.07
N TYR A 244 13.31 23.86 27.13
CA TYR A 244 13.93 22.54 27.34
C TYR A 244 12.89 21.42 27.49
N LYS A 245 11.70 21.69 28.04
CA LYS A 245 10.60 20.74 28.15
C LYS A 245 10.06 20.31 26.78
N ILE A 246 10.02 21.26 25.83
CA ILE A 246 9.59 21.00 24.46
C ILE A 246 10.65 20.19 23.72
N LEU A 247 11.95 20.50 23.95
CA LEU A 247 13.06 19.72 23.41
C LEU A 247 13.03 18.26 23.89
N VAL A 248 12.76 18.04 25.17
CA VAL A 248 12.62 16.69 25.74
C VAL A 248 11.42 15.96 25.10
N ALA A 249 10.30 16.63 24.92
CA ALA A 249 9.13 16.04 24.27
C ALA A 249 9.42 15.68 22.81
N LEU A 250 10.14 16.53 22.06
CA LEU A 250 10.55 16.23 20.68
C LEU A 250 11.52 15.05 20.62
N LEU A 251 12.48 14.99 21.54
CA LEU A 251 13.42 13.87 21.64
C LEU A 251 12.67 12.55 21.92
N LEU A 252 11.70 12.56 22.82
CA LEU A 252 10.87 11.39 23.12
C LEU A 252 10.06 10.95 21.89
N LEU A 253 9.55 11.87 21.07
CA LEU A 253 8.88 11.56 19.81
C LEU A 253 9.82 10.90 18.80
N ILE A 254 11.03 11.41 18.67
CA ILE A 254 12.06 10.82 17.80
C ILE A 254 12.40 9.42 18.27
N VAL A 255 12.60 9.22 19.57
CA VAL A 255 12.86 7.89 20.15
C VAL A 255 11.68 6.94 19.90
N ALA A 256 10.44 7.39 20.10
CA ALA A 256 9.25 6.59 19.81
C ALA A 256 9.18 6.18 18.33
N PHE A 257 9.53 7.08 17.41
CA PHE A 257 9.59 6.78 15.98
C PHE A 257 10.63 5.69 15.68
N PHE A 258 11.84 5.79 16.24
CA PHE A 258 12.87 4.78 16.02
C PHE A 258 12.51 3.42 16.65
N ILE A 259 11.86 3.42 17.81
CA ILE A 259 11.34 2.17 18.41
C ILE A 259 10.29 1.56 17.49
N GLY A 260 9.33 2.35 16.98
CA GLY A 260 8.31 1.89 16.03
C GLY A 260 8.92 1.36 14.73
N TYR A 261 10.01 1.96 14.27
CA TYR A 261 10.74 1.49 13.08
C TYR A 261 11.47 0.16 13.34
N ALA A 262 12.09 0.00 14.51
CA ALA A 262 12.79 -1.22 14.88
C ALA A 262 11.85 -2.42 15.09
N VAL A 263 10.69 -2.18 15.73
CA VAL A 263 9.67 -3.21 15.99
C VAL A 263 8.81 -3.50 14.76
N GLY A 264 8.75 -2.55 13.81
CA GLY A 264 7.96 -2.68 12.58
C GLY A 264 8.39 -3.87 11.74
N THR A 265 7.43 -4.76 11.40
CA THR A 265 7.69 -5.89 10.52
C THR A 265 7.77 -5.42 9.06
N PRO A 266 8.71 -5.96 8.25
CA PRO A 266 8.79 -5.63 6.82
C PRO A 266 7.72 -6.34 5.98
N THR A 267 6.88 -7.18 6.59
CA THR A 267 5.80 -7.91 5.93
C THR A 267 4.70 -6.95 5.49
N LEU A 268 4.63 -6.70 4.18
CA LEU A 268 3.67 -5.80 3.58
C LEU A 268 2.24 -6.34 3.75
N SER A 269 1.32 -5.49 4.21
CA SER A 269 -0.10 -5.80 4.15
C SER A 269 -0.59 -5.81 2.68
N PRO A 270 -1.69 -6.51 2.36
CA PRO A 270 -2.24 -6.52 1.00
C PRO A 270 -2.52 -5.11 0.45
N SER A 271 -2.92 -4.17 1.30
CA SER A 271 -3.14 -2.77 0.92
C SER A 271 -1.83 -2.01 0.64
N ALA A 272 -0.77 -2.29 1.38
CA ALA A 272 0.55 -1.71 1.15
C ALA A 272 1.18 -2.23 -0.16
N ILE A 273 0.98 -3.51 -0.48
CA ILE A 273 1.38 -4.12 -1.76
C ILE A 273 0.65 -3.42 -2.92
N LYS A 274 -0.66 -3.19 -2.80
CA LYS A 274 -1.45 -2.46 -3.80
C LYS A 274 -0.97 -1.01 -3.98
N ALA A 275 -0.50 -0.38 -2.93
CA ALA A 275 0.06 0.97 -2.97
C ALA A 275 1.50 1.04 -3.50
N GLY A 276 2.10 -0.07 -3.93
CA GLY A 276 3.48 -0.11 -4.43
C GLY A 276 4.53 0.21 -3.38
N MET A 277 4.22 0.01 -2.09
CA MET A 277 5.16 0.31 -1.02
C MET A 277 6.31 -0.70 -0.97
N THR A 278 7.52 -0.22 -0.72
CA THR A 278 8.67 -1.07 -0.39
C THR A 278 8.61 -1.52 1.07
N GLY A 279 9.32 -2.60 1.42
CA GLY A 279 9.37 -3.08 2.81
C GLY A 279 9.89 -2.02 3.79
N SER A 280 10.90 -1.22 3.39
CA SER A 280 11.41 -0.09 4.17
C SER A 280 10.38 1.05 4.28
N GLY A 281 9.67 1.38 3.19
CA GLY A 281 8.58 2.35 3.21
C GLY A 281 7.45 1.94 4.15
N TYR A 282 7.11 0.65 4.17
CA TYR A 282 6.10 0.12 5.09
C TYR A 282 6.53 0.18 6.56
N LYS A 283 7.81 -0.09 6.86
CA LYS A 283 8.38 0.13 8.19
C LYS A 283 8.27 1.59 8.63
N MET A 284 8.55 2.54 7.74
CA MET A 284 8.40 3.98 8.04
C MET A 284 6.94 4.35 8.35
N VAL A 285 5.99 3.83 7.59
CA VAL A 285 4.56 4.05 7.86
C VAL A 285 4.16 3.46 9.21
N ASN A 286 4.58 2.23 9.52
CA ASN A 286 4.31 1.60 10.81
C ASN A 286 4.94 2.39 11.97
N ALA A 287 6.16 2.91 11.81
CA ALA A 287 6.80 3.77 12.80
C ALA A 287 6.02 5.07 13.02
N ALA A 288 5.54 5.71 11.95
CA ALA A 288 4.72 6.91 12.03
C ALA A 288 3.39 6.64 12.75
N VAL A 289 2.70 5.54 12.41
CA VAL A 289 1.45 5.11 13.05
C VAL A 289 1.68 4.83 14.53
N PHE A 290 2.75 4.11 14.88
CA PHE A 290 3.13 3.85 16.27
C PHE A 290 3.35 5.15 17.05
N THR A 291 4.06 6.11 16.46
CA THR A 291 4.31 7.42 17.07
C THR A 291 3.02 8.19 17.32
N VAL A 292 2.06 8.13 16.38
CA VAL A 292 0.73 8.73 16.56
C VAL A 292 -0.01 8.09 17.74
N TYR A 293 0.03 6.77 17.89
CA TYR A 293 -0.58 6.09 19.04
C TYR A 293 0.07 6.51 20.37
N VAL A 294 1.40 6.61 20.41
CA VAL A 294 2.13 7.08 21.62
C VAL A 294 1.70 8.50 21.97
N CYS A 295 1.58 9.40 20.98
CA CYS A 295 1.10 10.76 21.19
C CYS A 295 -0.33 10.80 21.73
N LEU A 296 -1.23 10.00 21.15
CA LEU A 296 -2.64 9.95 21.55
C LEU A 296 -2.79 9.44 22.98
N PHE A 297 -2.05 8.39 23.33
CA PHE A 297 -2.02 7.84 24.68
C PHE A 297 -1.44 8.84 25.69
N GLY A 298 -0.35 9.52 25.33
CA GLY A 298 0.25 10.59 26.13
C GLY A 298 -0.68 11.78 26.36
N ALA A 299 -1.45 12.18 25.34
CA ALA A 299 -2.45 13.24 25.45
C ALA A 299 -3.59 12.85 26.42
N ILE A 300 -4.10 11.62 26.30
CA ILE A 300 -5.16 11.10 27.21
C ILE A 300 -4.63 11.07 28.64
N LEU A 301 -3.44 10.52 28.86
CA LEU A 301 -2.83 10.49 30.20
C LEU A 301 -2.62 11.90 30.77
N SER A 302 -2.20 12.87 29.94
CA SER A 302 -2.03 14.26 30.37
C SER A 302 -3.34 14.91 30.81
N ILE A 303 -4.46 14.60 30.12
CA ILE A 303 -5.79 15.07 30.52
C ILE A 303 -6.19 14.47 31.87
N ILE A 304 -6.02 13.15 32.04
CA ILE A 304 -6.35 12.44 33.29
C ILE A 304 -5.54 13.02 34.47
N VAL A 305 -4.23 13.18 34.30
CA VAL A 305 -3.36 13.75 35.33
C VAL A 305 -3.77 15.20 35.66
N SER A 306 -4.10 16.02 34.65
CA SER A 306 -4.59 17.39 34.84
C SER A 306 -5.90 17.45 35.62
N LEU A 307 -6.84 16.54 35.33
CA LEU A 307 -8.12 16.43 36.07
C LEU A 307 -7.89 16.04 37.53
N ILE A 308 -7.03 15.05 37.78
CA ILE A 308 -6.68 14.61 39.14
C ILE A 308 -6.01 15.74 39.93
N MET A 309 -5.03 16.43 39.32
CA MET A 309 -4.36 17.55 39.99
C MET A 309 -5.30 18.71 40.32
N ASN A 310 -6.23 19.04 39.40
CA ASN A 310 -7.24 20.07 39.66
C ASN A 310 -8.22 19.63 40.78
N ALA A 311 -8.62 18.36 40.82
CA ALA A 311 -9.51 17.85 41.87
C ALA A 311 -8.82 17.87 43.26
N VAL A 312 -7.51 17.59 43.31
CA VAL A 312 -6.72 17.65 44.55
C VAL A 312 -6.51 19.10 44.99
N LYS A 313 -6.24 20.03 44.07
CA LYS A 313 -6.01 21.44 44.36
C LYS A 313 -7.28 22.18 44.83
N ASN A 314 -8.46 21.74 44.42
CA ASN A 314 -9.73 22.31 44.88
C ASN A 314 -10.22 21.73 46.24
N LYS A 315 -9.52 20.75 46.80
CA LYS A 315 -9.82 20.19 48.14
C LYS A 315 -8.99 20.80 49.29
N ASN A 316 -7.95 21.53 48.93
CA ASN A 316 -7.13 22.32 49.86
C ASN A 316 -7.41 23.80 49.70
#